data_ff206c6e8fab2e918de2cc5067065802
#
_entry.id   ff206c6e8fab2e918de2cc5067065802
#
_cell.length_a   1.000
_cell.length_b   1.000
_cell.length_c   1.000
_cell.angle_alpha   90.00
_cell.angle_beta   90.00
_cell.angle_gamma   90.00
#
_symmetry.space_group_name_H-M   'P 1'
#
loop_
_entity.id
_entity.type
_entity.pdbx_description
1 polymer ?
#
loop_
_entity_poly.entity_id
_entity_poly.type
_entity_poly.pdbx_seq_one_letter_code
_entity_poly.pdbx_strand_id
1 'polypeptide(L)'
;DLAAEKLQEFAGVRRRFDLIGEAGGVTVVDDYAHHPTEIAATIKAAKALDFNRVHVLFQPHRYSRVALFSDEFGSAFDEADTVTFMDVYSAGEAPVPGVTGKTFLNVVTDHGHPHAVFVPRRIDVVPHMLEVAEPGDLVITMGAGDVTAIAPQLVDELGR
;
A
#
# COMPACT_ATOMS: atom_id res chain seq x y z
N ASP A 1 -12.78 16.41 -12.24
CA ASP A 1 -12.99 15.84 -10.91
C ASP A 1 -12.03 16.46 -9.92
N LEU A 2 -12.56 17.00 -8.83
CA LEU A 2 -11.81 17.75 -7.81
C LEU A 2 -10.71 16.89 -7.16
N ALA A 3 -10.92 15.60 -7.07
CA ALA A 3 -9.93 14.66 -6.53
C ALA A 3 -8.75 14.49 -7.49
N ALA A 4 -9.00 14.37 -8.79
CA ALA A 4 -7.97 14.27 -9.80
C ALA A 4 -7.15 15.56 -9.91
N GLU A 5 -7.78 16.74 -9.81
CA GLU A 5 -7.08 18.03 -9.80
C GLU A 5 -6.16 18.17 -8.58
N LYS A 6 -6.64 17.81 -7.38
CA LYS A 6 -5.83 17.83 -6.16
C LYS A 6 -4.66 16.85 -6.20
N LEU A 7 -4.84 15.69 -6.84
CA LEU A 7 -3.76 14.72 -7.02
C LEU A 7 -2.69 15.22 -7.99
N GLN A 8 -3.07 16.00 -9.02
CA GLN A 8 -2.12 16.58 -9.95
C GLN A 8 -1.16 17.59 -9.31
N GLU A 9 -1.58 18.26 -8.25
CA GLU A 9 -0.71 19.16 -7.48
C GLU A 9 0.45 18.43 -6.78
N PHE A 10 0.31 17.12 -6.53
CA PHE A 10 1.36 16.28 -5.95
C PHE A 10 2.25 15.61 -6.99
N ALA A 11 1.94 15.71 -8.28
CA ALA A 11 2.60 15.00 -9.37
C ALA A 11 3.93 15.64 -9.79
N GLY A 12 4.91 15.69 -8.88
CA GLY A 12 6.23 16.23 -9.19
C GLY A 12 7.34 15.19 -9.40
N VAL A 13 7.20 13.98 -8.85
CA VAL A 13 8.21 12.94 -8.90
C VAL A 13 7.53 11.57 -9.07
N ARG A 14 8.07 10.74 -9.99
CA ARG A 14 7.61 9.36 -10.20
C ARG A 14 7.56 8.60 -8.88
N ARG A 15 6.48 7.82 -8.68
CA ARG A 15 6.23 7.01 -7.50
C ARG A 15 6.16 7.81 -6.19
N ARG A 16 5.77 9.09 -6.26
CA ARG A 16 5.41 9.89 -5.07
C ARG A 16 3.97 10.34 -5.21
N PHE A 17 3.07 9.62 -4.58
CA PHE A 17 1.62 9.81 -4.70
C PHE A 17 1.21 9.97 -6.18
N ASP A 18 1.74 9.10 -7.02
CA ASP A 18 1.64 9.17 -8.48
C ASP A 18 0.30 8.58 -8.92
N LEU A 19 -0.54 9.40 -9.53
CA LEU A 19 -1.84 8.95 -10.04
C LEU A 19 -1.62 7.97 -11.20
N ILE A 20 -2.01 6.71 -11.00
CA ILE A 20 -1.93 5.67 -12.01
C ILE A 20 -3.19 5.63 -12.87
N GLY A 21 -4.35 5.79 -12.24
CA GLY A 21 -5.62 5.86 -12.95
C GLY A 21 -6.82 5.84 -12.03
N GLU A 22 -7.99 5.98 -12.65
CA GLU A 22 -9.27 5.87 -12.01
C GLU A 22 -10.16 4.97 -12.87
N ALA A 23 -10.74 3.95 -12.27
CA ALA A 23 -11.63 3.03 -12.96
C ALA A 23 -12.62 2.42 -11.96
N GLY A 24 -13.84 2.16 -12.41
CA GLY A 24 -14.90 1.64 -11.53
C GLY A 24 -15.20 2.54 -10.33
N GLY A 25 -14.90 3.83 -10.41
CA GLY A 25 -15.05 4.78 -9.32
C GLY A 25 -13.93 4.72 -8.27
N VAL A 26 -12.93 3.86 -8.45
CA VAL A 26 -11.77 3.73 -7.56
C VAL A 26 -10.58 4.47 -8.14
N THR A 27 -9.91 5.26 -7.31
CA THR A 27 -8.68 5.96 -7.67
C THR A 27 -7.48 5.14 -7.19
N VAL A 28 -6.48 4.94 -8.05
CA VAL A 28 -5.28 4.18 -7.74
C VAL A 28 -4.06 5.08 -7.88
N VAL A 29 -3.28 5.16 -6.81
CA VAL A 29 -1.99 5.89 -6.78
C VAL A 29 -0.87 4.95 -6.38
N ASP A 30 0.36 5.27 -6.81
CA ASP A 30 1.57 4.55 -6.45
C ASP A 30 2.51 5.46 -5.67
N ASP A 31 3.09 4.96 -4.59
CA ASP A 31 4.02 5.72 -3.75
C ASP A 31 5.22 4.85 -3.37
N TYR A 32 6.41 5.45 -3.47
CA TYR A 32 7.68 4.77 -3.15
C TYR A 32 7.92 4.60 -1.65
N ALA A 33 7.07 5.16 -0.79
CA ALA A 33 7.23 5.10 0.65
C ALA A 33 7.49 3.68 1.13
N HIS A 34 8.54 3.47 1.89
CA HIS A 34 8.94 2.17 2.42
C HIS A 34 9.52 2.27 3.84
N HIS A 35 9.73 3.47 4.33
CA HIS A 35 10.16 3.76 5.71
C HIS A 35 8.93 4.17 6.56
N PRO A 36 8.86 3.81 7.85
CA PRO A 36 7.69 4.09 8.69
C PRO A 36 7.23 5.55 8.68
N THR A 37 8.18 6.49 8.74
CA THR A 37 7.86 7.93 8.72
C THR A 37 7.23 8.36 7.39
N GLU A 38 7.76 7.88 6.27
CA GLU A 38 7.23 8.15 4.93
C GLU A 38 5.83 7.56 4.76
N ILE A 39 5.62 6.33 5.22
CA ILE A 39 4.34 5.62 5.15
C ILE A 39 3.28 6.40 5.90
N ALA A 40 3.54 6.76 7.16
CA ALA A 40 2.61 7.51 7.99
C ALA A 40 2.26 8.87 7.37
N ALA A 41 3.26 9.58 6.82
CA ALA A 41 3.06 10.88 6.18
C ALA A 41 2.18 10.77 4.92
N THR A 42 2.44 9.77 4.07
CA THR A 42 1.66 9.54 2.85
C THR A 42 0.20 9.18 3.17
N ILE A 43 -0.03 8.30 4.13
CA ILE A 43 -1.39 7.91 4.55
C ILE A 43 -2.13 9.11 5.14
N LYS A 44 -1.48 9.90 5.98
CA LYS A 44 -2.06 11.11 6.55
C LYS A 44 -2.47 12.12 5.46
N ALA A 45 -1.61 12.34 4.47
CA ALA A 45 -1.92 13.21 3.34
C ALA A 45 -3.11 12.66 2.53
N ALA A 46 -3.17 11.36 2.30
CA ALA A 46 -4.29 10.71 1.63
C ALA A 46 -5.61 10.87 2.39
N LYS A 47 -5.59 10.74 3.71
CA LYS A 47 -6.78 10.90 4.56
C LYS A 47 -7.31 12.33 4.59
N ALA A 48 -6.48 13.32 4.28
CA ALA A 48 -6.91 14.71 4.15
C ALA A 48 -7.64 14.98 2.82
N LEU A 49 -7.58 14.06 1.86
CA LEU A 49 -8.32 14.13 0.60
C LEU A 49 -9.75 13.58 0.79
N ASP A 50 -10.62 13.89 -0.16
CA ASP A 50 -12.05 13.56 -0.08
C ASP A 50 -12.33 12.18 -0.71
N PHE A 51 -11.82 11.11 -0.07
CA PHE A 51 -12.13 9.72 -0.41
C PHE A 51 -12.95 9.08 0.70
N ASN A 52 -13.78 8.10 0.35
CA ASN A 52 -14.59 7.38 1.32
C ASN A 52 -13.71 6.55 2.26
N ARG A 53 -12.80 5.76 1.68
CA ARG A 53 -11.83 4.93 2.42
C ARG A 53 -10.48 4.97 1.71
N VAL A 54 -9.42 4.80 2.49
CA VAL A 54 -8.05 4.66 1.99
C VAL A 54 -7.55 3.25 2.26
N HIS A 55 -7.28 2.52 1.19
CA HIS A 55 -6.73 1.17 1.22
C HIS A 55 -5.25 1.21 0.86
N VAL A 56 -4.41 0.62 1.68
CA VAL A 56 -2.97 0.52 1.42
C VAL A 56 -2.62 -0.91 1.05
N LEU A 57 -1.98 -1.07 -0.11
CA LEU A 57 -1.31 -2.31 -0.50
C LEU A 57 0.20 -2.09 -0.33
N PHE A 58 0.78 -2.73 0.68
CA PHE A 58 2.16 -2.53 1.05
C PHE A 58 3.01 -3.77 0.77
N GLN A 59 4.14 -3.55 0.09
CA GLN A 59 5.16 -4.57 -0.11
C GLN A 59 6.40 -4.25 0.72
N PRO A 60 6.70 -5.06 1.75
CA PRO A 60 7.95 -4.90 2.50
C PRO A 60 9.16 -5.09 1.59
N HIS A 61 10.19 -4.30 1.81
CA HIS A 61 11.40 -4.28 0.98
C HIS A 61 12.63 -4.65 1.80
N ARG A 62 13.30 -5.73 1.43
CA ARG A 62 14.46 -6.34 2.08
C ARG A 62 14.17 -6.95 3.45
N TYR A 63 14.59 -8.20 3.64
CA TYR A 63 14.43 -8.93 4.90
C TYR A 63 15.15 -8.26 6.07
N SER A 64 16.35 -7.71 5.83
CA SER A 64 17.13 -7.01 6.84
C SER A 64 16.40 -5.78 7.40
N ARG A 65 15.72 -5.03 6.56
CA ARG A 65 14.94 -3.86 6.98
C ARG A 65 13.71 -4.26 7.80
N VAL A 66 13.02 -5.32 7.39
CA VAL A 66 11.87 -5.86 8.14
C VAL A 66 12.30 -6.26 9.55
N ALA A 67 13.40 -7.01 9.66
CA ALA A 67 13.91 -7.46 10.95
C ALA A 67 14.33 -6.30 11.86
N LEU A 68 14.92 -5.22 11.30
CA LEU A 68 15.47 -4.12 12.06
C LEU A 68 14.42 -3.10 12.54
N PHE A 69 13.41 -2.81 11.72
CA PHE A 69 12.46 -1.72 11.96
C PHE A 69 11.04 -2.17 12.23
N SER A 70 10.80 -3.47 12.52
CA SER A 70 9.46 -4.01 12.64
C SER A 70 8.59 -3.27 13.67
N ASP A 71 9.13 -2.89 14.82
CA ASP A 71 8.38 -2.19 15.87
C ASP A 71 7.90 -0.80 15.42
N GLU A 72 8.73 -0.09 14.66
CA GLU A 72 8.41 1.25 14.16
C GLU A 72 7.28 1.22 13.12
N PHE A 73 7.12 0.10 12.41
CA PHE A 73 6.04 -0.09 11.46
C PHE A 73 4.68 -0.27 12.12
N GLY A 74 4.63 -0.64 13.41
CA GLY A 74 3.38 -0.98 14.08
C GLY A 74 2.32 0.10 14.00
N SER A 75 2.69 1.36 14.19
CA SER A 75 1.79 2.51 14.15
C SER A 75 1.76 3.24 12.80
N ALA A 76 2.64 2.90 11.87
CA ALA A 76 2.78 3.63 10.61
C ALA A 76 1.51 3.59 9.74
N PHE A 77 0.70 2.54 9.89
CA PHE A 77 -0.52 2.32 9.09
C PHE A 77 -1.81 2.68 9.82
N ASP A 78 -1.74 3.29 11.00
CA ASP A 78 -2.91 3.51 11.88
C ASP A 78 -4.06 4.23 11.18
N GLU A 79 -3.78 5.20 10.33
CA GLU A 79 -4.80 6.01 9.66
C GLU A 79 -5.37 5.36 8.38
N ALA A 80 -4.80 4.27 7.89
CA ALA A 80 -5.36 3.54 6.75
C ALA A 80 -6.62 2.77 7.16
N ASP A 81 -7.66 2.81 6.33
CA ASP A 81 -8.89 2.06 6.60
C ASP A 81 -8.66 0.55 6.48
N THR A 82 -7.88 0.12 5.51
CA THR A 82 -7.40 -1.26 5.40
C THR A 82 -5.93 -1.30 4.99
N VAL A 83 -5.23 -2.34 5.39
CA VAL A 83 -3.85 -2.61 4.96
C VAL A 83 -3.74 -4.05 4.48
N THR A 84 -3.24 -4.21 3.27
CA THR A 84 -2.91 -5.52 2.69
C THR A 84 -1.40 -5.62 2.56
N PHE A 85 -0.80 -6.60 3.23
CA PHE A 85 0.62 -6.88 3.13
C PHE A 85 0.90 -7.95 2.09
N MET A 86 1.80 -7.66 1.16
CA MET A 86 2.43 -8.63 0.28
C MET A 86 3.62 -9.28 0.99
N ASP A 87 4.17 -10.35 0.39
CA ASP A 87 5.42 -10.91 0.89
C ASP A 87 6.61 -10.00 0.59
N VAL A 88 7.72 -10.22 1.30
CA VAL A 88 8.91 -9.37 1.21
C VAL A 88 9.51 -9.42 -0.19
N TYR A 89 9.79 -8.25 -0.76
CA TYR A 89 10.63 -8.11 -1.95
C TYR A 89 12.10 -8.19 -1.52
N SER A 90 12.78 -9.24 -1.95
CA SER A 90 14.12 -9.58 -1.45
C SER A 90 15.21 -8.56 -1.80
N ALA A 91 15.09 -7.91 -2.98
CA ALA A 91 16.12 -7.02 -3.55
C ALA A 91 17.50 -7.69 -3.61
N GLY A 92 17.55 -9.01 -3.88
CA GLY A 92 18.79 -9.79 -3.95
C GLY A 92 19.28 -10.35 -2.61
N GLU A 93 18.63 -10.04 -1.51
CA GLU A 93 18.97 -10.62 -0.21
C GLU A 93 18.50 -12.08 -0.11
N ALA A 94 19.23 -12.89 0.65
CA ALA A 94 18.78 -14.21 1.02
C ALA A 94 17.61 -14.11 2.05
N PRO A 95 16.63 -15.03 2.01
CA PRO A 95 15.57 -15.06 3.02
C PRO A 95 16.16 -15.21 4.42
N VAL A 96 15.56 -14.48 5.37
CA VAL A 96 15.87 -14.59 6.79
C VAL A 96 14.80 -15.45 7.44
N PRO A 97 15.16 -16.55 8.15
CA PRO A 97 14.18 -17.40 8.81
C PRO A 97 13.25 -16.62 9.74
N GLY A 98 11.94 -16.85 9.63
CA GLY A 98 10.93 -16.18 10.44
C GLY A 98 10.56 -14.76 9.99
N VAL A 99 11.19 -14.21 8.97
CA VAL A 99 10.89 -12.88 8.43
C VAL A 99 10.16 -13.00 7.11
N THR A 100 8.88 -12.62 7.11
CA THR A 100 8.01 -12.59 5.92
C THR A 100 7.12 -11.36 5.98
N GLY A 101 6.28 -11.15 4.99
CA GLY A 101 5.24 -10.12 5.04
C GLY A 101 4.27 -10.30 6.21
N LYS A 102 4.10 -11.53 6.70
CA LYS A 102 3.30 -11.82 7.89
C LYS A 102 3.91 -11.22 9.17
N THR A 103 5.21 -10.98 9.21
CA THR A 103 5.87 -10.25 10.30
C THR A 103 5.26 -8.86 10.47
N PHE A 104 5.05 -8.15 9.37
CA PHE A 104 4.38 -6.85 9.39
C PHE A 104 2.92 -6.95 9.83
N LEU A 105 2.19 -7.93 9.31
CA LEU A 105 0.82 -8.16 9.73
C LEU A 105 0.73 -8.29 11.24
N ASN A 106 1.57 -9.12 11.85
CA ASN A 106 1.56 -9.35 13.28
C ASN A 106 1.88 -8.07 14.07
N VAL A 107 2.89 -7.32 13.67
CA VAL A 107 3.28 -6.06 14.34
C VAL A 107 2.15 -5.03 14.26
N VAL A 108 1.57 -4.85 13.11
CA VAL A 108 0.47 -3.89 12.90
C VAL A 108 -0.80 -4.31 13.64
N THR A 109 -1.11 -5.60 13.64
CA THR A 109 -2.25 -6.15 14.37
C THR A 109 -2.05 -6.01 15.89
N ASP A 110 -0.85 -6.27 16.38
CA ASP A 110 -0.51 -6.13 17.81
C ASP A 110 -0.61 -4.67 18.28
N HIS A 111 -0.40 -3.71 17.38
CA HIS A 111 -0.64 -2.28 17.63
C HIS A 111 -2.12 -1.88 17.53
N GLY A 112 -3.00 -2.82 17.21
CA GLY A 112 -4.44 -2.63 17.25
C GLY A 112 -5.12 -2.26 15.95
N HIS A 113 -4.44 -2.35 14.78
CA HIS A 113 -5.10 -2.09 13.50
C HIS A 113 -6.19 -3.14 13.25
N PRO A 114 -7.46 -2.70 13.02
CA PRO A 114 -8.58 -3.63 12.95
C PRO A 114 -8.72 -4.36 11.61
N HIS A 115 -8.10 -3.87 10.55
CA HIS A 115 -8.32 -4.34 9.17
C HIS A 115 -7.02 -4.50 8.41
N ALA A 116 -6.15 -5.39 8.90
CA ALA A 116 -4.90 -5.75 8.24
C ALA A 116 -4.92 -7.23 7.83
N VAL A 117 -4.46 -7.53 6.62
CA VAL A 117 -4.39 -8.90 6.08
C VAL A 117 -3.06 -9.14 5.37
N PHE A 118 -2.67 -10.41 5.24
CA PHE A 118 -1.49 -10.84 4.51
C PHE A 118 -1.89 -11.69 3.30
N VAL A 119 -1.48 -11.26 2.09
CA VAL A 119 -1.72 -11.96 0.83
C VAL A 119 -0.37 -12.33 0.23
N PRO A 120 0.15 -13.54 0.52
CA PRO A 120 1.53 -13.90 0.17
C PRO A 120 1.73 -14.17 -1.31
N ARG A 121 0.71 -14.64 -2.01
CA ARG A 121 0.82 -14.97 -3.44
C ARG A 121 0.46 -13.78 -4.28
N ARG A 122 1.39 -13.34 -5.12
CA ARG A 122 1.20 -12.19 -6.01
C ARG A 122 -0.06 -12.31 -6.88
N ILE A 123 -0.37 -13.51 -7.35
CA ILE A 123 -1.54 -13.75 -8.21
C ILE A 123 -2.86 -13.46 -7.49
N ASP A 124 -2.88 -13.53 -6.17
CA ASP A 124 -4.09 -13.31 -5.37
C ASP A 124 -4.29 -11.84 -4.98
N VAL A 125 -3.29 -10.98 -5.20
CA VAL A 125 -3.30 -9.59 -4.73
C VAL A 125 -4.35 -8.75 -5.46
N VAL A 126 -4.36 -8.74 -6.78
CA VAL A 126 -5.34 -7.97 -7.55
C VAL A 126 -6.76 -8.45 -7.28
N PRO A 127 -7.08 -9.76 -7.32
CA PRO A 127 -8.41 -10.24 -6.94
C PRO A 127 -8.85 -9.79 -5.54
N HIS A 128 -7.94 -9.85 -4.56
CA HIS A 128 -8.23 -9.39 -3.20
C HIS A 128 -8.56 -7.89 -3.15
N MET A 129 -7.77 -7.07 -3.82
CA MET A 129 -7.99 -5.61 -3.83
C MET A 129 -9.31 -5.24 -4.53
N LEU A 130 -9.72 -6.01 -5.55
CA LEU A 130 -11.02 -5.82 -6.21
C LEU A 130 -12.21 -6.12 -5.25
N GLU A 131 -12.04 -7.06 -4.33
CA GLU A 131 -13.07 -7.38 -3.33
C GLU A 131 -13.18 -6.30 -2.25
N VAL A 132 -12.06 -5.63 -1.93
CA VAL A 132 -11.99 -4.66 -0.83
C VAL A 132 -12.41 -3.26 -1.26
N ALA A 133 -11.98 -2.82 -2.44
CA ALA A 133 -12.20 -1.45 -2.91
C ALA A 133 -13.61 -1.27 -3.50
N GLU A 134 -14.24 -0.16 -3.13
CA GLU A 134 -15.56 0.24 -3.62
C GLU A 134 -15.48 1.61 -4.30
N PRO A 135 -16.47 1.96 -5.16
CA PRO A 135 -16.51 3.30 -5.77
C PRO A 135 -16.42 4.41 -4.71
N GLY A 136 -15.56 5.40 -4.97
CA GLY A 136 -15.26 6.48 -4.03
C GLY A 136 -14.04 6.26 -3.16
N ASP A 137 -13.44 5.06 -3.22
CA ASP A 137 -12.25 4.71 -2.45
C ASP A 137 -10.95 5.09 -3.17
N LEU A 138 -9.88 5.24 -2.38
CA LEU A 138 -8.51 5.36 -2.84
C LEU A 138 -7.74 4.08 -2.51
N VAL A 139 -7.00 3.56 -3.47
CA VAL A 139 -6.02 2.49 -3.27
C VAL A 139 -4.62 3.06 -3.49
N ILE A 140 -3.72 2.84 -2.53
CA ILE A 140 -2.31 3.22 -2.62
C ILE A 140 -1.47 1.96 -2.68
N THR A 141 -0.76 1.75 -3.80
CA THR A 141 0.31 0.76 -3.85
C THR A 141 1.58 1.40 -3.28
N MET A 142 2.20 0.76 -2.30
CA MET A 142 3.25 1.38 -1.50
C MET A 142 4.42 0.45 -1.29
N GLY A 143 5.63 0.96 -1.49
CA GLY A 143 6.87 0.23 -1.32
C GLY A 143 7.90 0.51 -2.38
N ALA A 144 9.15 0.11 -2.13
CA ALA A 144 10.29 0.33 -3.04
C ALA A 144 10.47 -0.79 -4.08
N GLY A 145 9.75 -1.91 -3.92
CA GLY A 145 9.86 -3.07 -4.79
C GLY A 145 8.97 -3.04 -6.03
N ASP A 146 8.62 -4.20 -6.53
CA ASP A 146 7.84 -4.36 -7.76
C ASP A 146 6.32 -4.21 -7.59
N VAL A 147 5.87 -3.82 -6.41
CA VAL A 147 4.46 -3.49 -6.13
C VAL A 147 3.93 -2.42 -7.09
N THR A 148 4.78 -1.55 -7.59
CA THR A 148 4.43 -0.53 -8.59
C THR A 148 3.78 -1.13 -9.85
N ALA A 149 4.12 -2.36 -10.22
CA ALA A 149 3.53 -3.05 -11.36
C ALA A 149 2.10 -3.53 -11.11
N ILE A 150 1.68 -3.64 -9.86
CA ILE A 150 0.31 -4.03 -9.48
C ILE A 150 -0.69 -2.91 -9.79
N ALA A 151 -0.29 -1.65 -9.62
CA ALA A 151 -1.19 -0.51 -9.78
C ALA A 151 -1.86 -0.44 -11.17
N PRO A 152 -1.13 -0.52 -12.29
CA PRO A 152 -1.75 -0.55 -13.61
C PRO A 152 -2.67 -1.77 -13.83
N GLN A 153 -2.27 -2.93 -13.32
CA GLN A 153 -3.08 -4.15 -13.40
C GLN A 153 -4.42 -3.97 -12.68
N LEU A 154 -4.38 -3.35 -11.50
CA LEU A 154 -5.58 -3.07 -10.73
C LEU A 154 -6.52 -2.12 -11.47
N VAL A 155 -5.98 -1.05 -12.06
CA VAL A 155 -6.78 -0.11 -12.88
C VAL A 155 -7.45 -0.83 -14.06
N ASP A 156 -6.71 -1.68 -14.77
CA ASP A 156 -7.25 -2.45 -15.89
C ASP A 156 -8.40 -3.36 -15.46
N GLU A 157 -8.25 -4.08 -14.36
CA GLU A 157 -9.29 -4.98 -13.86
C GLU A 157 -10.52 -4.24 -13.30
N LEU A 158 -10.31 -3.09 -12.65
CA LEU A 158 -11.40 -2.23 -12.17
C LEU A 158 -12.25 -1.67 -13.33
N GLY A 159 -11.66 -1.51 -14.51
CA GLY A 159 -12.32 -0.98 -15.70
C GLY A 159 -13.09 -2.03 -16.53
N ARG A 160 -12.99 -3.29 -16.17
CA ARG A 160 -13.70 -4.39 -16.87
C ARG A 160 -15.07 -4.64 -16.26
#